data_1804c6ce94844709b1d195c76635a7f6
#
_entry.id   1804c6ce94844709b1d195c76635a7f6
#
_cell.length_a   1.000
_cell.length_b   1.000
_cell.length_c   1.000
_cell.angle_alpha   90.00
_cell.angle_beta   90.00
_cell.angle_gamma   90.00
#
_symmetry.space_group_name_H-M   'P 1'
#
loop_
_entity.id
_entity.type
_entity.pdbx_description
1 polymer ?
#
loop_
_entity_poly.entity_id
_entity_poly.type
_entity_poly.pdbx_seq_one_letter_code
_entity_poly.pdbx_strand_id
1 'polypeptide(L)'
;MAEKRYALELDNSEWKEYIEKGLEEPKFRADQICQWLWQKHTDDTEEMTNLSKPLREKLAEKMDFAYPTLAREQRSQDGTRKFLWQLRDGESVESVLMKYSDRLTACISTQVGCPLQCTFCATGLSGFVRNLSAGEIAGQVLAIEKHIGREVNNVVYMGMGEPFLNTDAVLKSVRMLNDPKLRSLGIRHITISTSGVIPGIKALAASGLGVRLAVSLHAADDELRSFLMPVNQTYPAADLRRAMQEYQESTGDRVTIEYALFGGVNDSVERARELVRFLKGIHVFVNLIPFNAVDGRYEKPKAENVLRFRNILQTAGFETEIRSEQGADIDAACGQLRRKTAGGGSAPLEAPAYSLTKADMTPEKRRERPAAAADPRKEGLPRREASKKTPLKPSGGFVAERGKRRKSDRDPQERYRSGKMKEARPSYRGDDEETPRSLRRDARPEREPIQKQEAFPKKSSDEKRGGDKKELRGAAAGRTAGKKTSAKTKRGLDNKPQGAFSKFYGASGGKAKRSKKS
;
A
#
# COMPACT_ATOMS: atom_id res chain seq x y z
N MET A 1 29.77 -0.25 21.95
CA MET A 1 29.84 -1.16 20.78
C MET A 1 29.42 -0.35 19.57
N ALA A 2 30.07 -0.50 18.42
CA ALA A 2 29.62 0.14 17.19
C ALA A 2 28.23 -0.39 16.83
N GLU A 3 27.35 0.49 16.35
CA GLU A 3 26.01 0.10 15.91
C GLU A 3 26.12 -0.86 14.70
N LYS A 4 25.46 -2.00 14.77
CA LYS A 4 25.44 -2.98 13.68
C LYS A 4 24.68 -2.41 12.48
N ARG A 5 25.22 -2.61 11.28
CA ARG A 5 24.56 -2.20 10.05
C ARG A 5 23.37 -3.12 9.77
N TYR A 6 22.22 -2.53 9.36
CA TYR A 6 21.02 -3.30 9.08
C TYR A 6 21.15 -4.07 7.75
N ALA A 7 21.06 -5.39 7.83
CA ALA A 7 21.32 -6.29 6.70
C ALA A 7 20.29 -6.14 5.57
N LEU A 8 19.03 -5.90 5.91
CA LEU A 8 17.97 -5.69 4.93
C LEU A 8 18.08 -4.35 4.19
N GLU A 9 18.92 -3.42 4.62
CA GLU A 9 19.11 -2.15 3.93
C GLU A 9 19.95 -2.27 2.67
N LEU A 10 20.72 -3.36 2.54
CA LEU A 10 21.62 -3.59 1.44
C LEU A 10 20.92 -4.34 0.30
N ASP A 11 20.95 -3.76 -0.91
CA ASP A 11 20.65 -4.51 -2.13
C ASP A 11 21.79 -5.46 -2.51
N ASN A 12 21.60 -6.27 -3.56
CA ASN A 12 22.61 -7.27 -3.95
C ASN A 12 23.95 -6.63 -4.37
N SER A 13 23.93 -5.46 -4.98
CA SER A 13 25.16 -4.76 -5.41
C SER A 13 25.90 -4.15 -4.22
N GLU A 14 25.19 -3.57 -3.27
CA GLU A 14 25.73 -3.04 -2.03
C GLU A 14 26.29 -4.18 -1.14
N TRP A 15 25.63 -5.34 -1.12
CA TRP A 15 26.16 -6.54 -0.47
C TRP A 15 27.48 -6.98 -1.09
N LYS A 16 27.60 -7.01 -2.43
CA LYS A 16 28.85 -7.38 -3.12
C LYS A 16 29.98 -6.43 -2.78
N GLU A 17 29.69 -5.13 -2.75
CA GLU A 17 30.68 -4.13 -2.36
C GLU A 17 31.11 -4.29 -0.89
N TYR A 18 30.14 -4.49 0.01
CA TYR A 18 30.41 -4.67 1.44
C TYR A 18 31.23 -5.94 1.72
N ILE A 19 30.91 -7.05 1.06
CA ILE A 19 31.64 -8.32 1.21
C ILE A 19 33.10 -8.18 0.72
N GLU A 20 33.30 -7.55 -0.45
CA GLU A 20 34.63 -7.39 -1.03
C GLU A 20 35.50 -6.40 -0.25
N LYS A 21 34.98 -5.19 -0.01
CA LYS A 21 35.75 -4.10 0.57
C LYS A 21 35.72 -4.06 2.10
N GLY A 22 34.59 -4.49 2.71
CA GLY A 22 34.40 -4.40 4.16
C GLY A 22 34.77 -5.65 4.93
N LEU A 23 34.70 -6.83 4.29
CA LEU A 23 34.99 -8.12 4.92
C LEU A 23 36.16 -8.87 4.25
N GLU A 24 36.67 -8.35 3.12
CA GLU A 24 37.80 -8.95 2.35
C GLU A 24 37.49 -10.38 1.90
N GLU A 25 36.24 -10.62 1.50
CA GLU A 25 35.73 -11.92 1.07
C GLU A 25 35.30 -11.88 -0.41
N PRO A 26 35.25 -13.02 -1.11
CA PRO A 26 34.83 -13.08 -2.51
C PRO A 26 33.38 -12.62 -2.72
N LYS A 27 33.12 -11.80 -3.76
CA LYS A 27 31.81 -11.20 -4.09
C LYS A 27 30.63 -12.19 -4.15
N PHE A 28 30.87 -13.45 -4.57
CA PHE A 28 29.82 -14.46 -4.66
C PHE A 28 29.19 -14.81 -3.31
N ARG A 29 29.89 -14.51 -2.19
CA ARG A 29 29.35 -14.68 -0.84
C ARG A 29 28.12 -13.81 -0.61
N ALA A 30 28.04 -12.65 -1.26
CA ALA A 30 26.86 -11.78 -1.22
C ALA A 30 25.61 -12.51 -1.71
N ASP A 31 25.69 -13.23 -2.85
CA ASP A 31 24.55 -13.98 -3.37
C ASP A 31 24.08 -15.08 -2.40
N GLN A 32 25.03 -15.73 -1.68
CA GLN A 32 24.71 -16.71 -0.66
C GLN A 32 24.01 -16.10 0.55
N ILE A 33 24.49 -14.95 1.04
CA ILE A 33 23.86 -14.22 2.15
C ILE A 33 22.45 -13.76 1.75
N CYS A 34 22.32 -13.16 0.56
CA CYS A 34 21.02 -12.73 0.03
C CYS A 34 20.03 -13.91 -0.05
N GLN A 35 20.47 -15.08 -0.49
CA GLN A 35 19.63 -16.28 -0.53
C GLN A 35 19.11 -16.68 0.87
N TRP A 36 19.96 -16.65 1.88
CA TRP A 36 19.56 -16.95 3.25
C TRP A 36 18.57 -15.92 3.79
N LEU A 37 18.88 -14.64 3.61
CA LEU A 37 18.08 -13.55 4.16
C LEU A 37 16.73 -13.38 3.44
N TRP A 38 16.72 -13.43 2.10
CA TRP A 38 15.54 -13.06 1.30
C TRP A 38 14.68 -14.23 0.85
N GLN A 39 15.25 -15.43 0.70
CA GLN A 39 14.52 -16.61 0.17
C GLN A 39 14.28 -17.67 1.25
N LYS A 40 15.22 -17.84 2.17
CA LYS A 40 15.08 -18.78 3.29
C LYS A 40 14.57 -18.12 4.57
N HIS A 41 14.46 -16.80 4.61
CA HIS A 41 13.95 -15.99 5.72
C HIS A 41 14.68 -16.26 7.05
N THR A 42 16.02 -16.42 7.01
CA THR A 42 16.80 -16.63 8.22
C THR A 42 17.41 -15.32 8.73
N ASP A 43 17.38 -15.12 10.03
CA ASP A 43 18.01 -14.01 10.75
C ASP A 43 19.17 -14.49 11.66
N ASP A 44 19.46 -15.79 11.61
CA ASP A 44 20.57 -16.40 12.34
C ASP A 44 21.72 -16.75 11.38
N THR A 45 22.88 -16.14 11.60
CA THR A 45 24.08 -16.42 10.80
C THR A 45 24.60 -17.85 10.98
N GLU A 46 24.28 -18.53 12.09
CA GLU A 46 24.68 -19.93 12.30
C GLU A 46 23.96 -20.91 11.36
N GLU A 47 22.77 -20.56 10.91
CA GLU A 47 22.03 -21.35 9.90
C GLU A 47 22.64 -21.22 8.49
N MET A 48 23.49 -20.23 8.22
CA MET A 48 24.10 -19.99 6.90
C MET A 48 25.24 -20.96 6.61
N THR A 49 24.92 -22.28 6.59
CA THR A 49 25.90 -23.38 6.59
C THR A 49 26.83 -23.45 5.38
N ASN A 50 26.51 -22.80 4.26
CA ASN A 50 27.37 -22.67 3.09
C ASN A 50 28.38 -21.50 3.17
N LEU A 51 28.38 -20.75 4.29
CA LEU A 51 29.39 -19.76 4.62
C LEU A 51 30.40 -20.35 5.60
N SER A 52 31.66 -19.93 5.49
CA SER A 52 32.70 -20.32 6.45
C SER A 52 32.38 -19.80 7.86
N LYS A 53 32.78 -20.56 8.89
CA LYS A 53 32.56 -20.15 10.29
C LYS A 53 33.14 -18.75 10.59
N PRO A 54 34.39 -18.41 10.17
CA PRO A 54 34.92 -17.05 10.38
C PRO A 54 34.08 -15.95 9.73
N LEU A 55 33.50 -16.20 8.54
CA LEU A 55 32.64 -15.21 7.87
C LEU A 55 31.32 -15.05 8.63
N ARG A 56 30.70 -16.12 9.12
CA ARG A 56 29.47 -16.07 9.93
C ARG A 56 29.68 -15.27 11.22
N GLU A 57 30.82 -15.47 11.90
CA GLU A 57 31.21 -14.69 13.09
C GLU A 57 31.41 -13.20 12.79
N LYS A 58 32.13 -12.88 11.69
CA LYS A 58 32.28 -11.47 11.22
C LYS A 58 30.93 -10.82 10.90
N LEU A 59 30.01 -11.56 10.26
CA LEU A 59 28.66 -11.09 9.94
C LEU A 59 27.84 -10.86 11.21
N ALA A 60 27.85 -11.79 12.15
CA ALA A 60 27.14 -11.66 13.43
C ALA A 60 27.64 -10.47 14.26
N GLU A 61 28.92 -10.14 14.19
CA GLU A 61 29.50 -8.98 14.89
C GLU A 61 29.09 -7.65 14.24
N LYS A 62 29.12 -7.54 12.90
CA LYS A 62 29.01 -6.26 12.18
C LYS A 62 27.61 -5.94 11.65
N MET A 63 26.76 -6.96 11.49
CA MET A 63 25.45 -6.83 10.84
C MET A 63 24.32 -7.21 11.78
N ASP A 64 23.17 -6.55 11.58
CA ASP A 64 21.91 -6.90 12.20
C ASP A 64 20.98 -7.51 11.13
N PHE A 65 20.68 -8.78 11.27
CA PHE A 65 19.83 -9.56 10.36
C PHE A 65 18.37 -9.61 10.79
N ALA A 66 18.00 -8.99 11.91
CA ALA A 66 16.65 -9.08 12.45
C ALA A 66 15.61 -8.51 11.50
N TYR A 67 14.51 -9.23 11.34
CA TYR A 67 13.29 -8.72 10.72
C TYR A 67 12.51 -7.85 11.70
N PRO A 68 11.56 -7.01 11.22
CA PRO A 68 10.59 -6.37 12.10
C PRO A 68 9.95 -7.40 13.05
N THR A 69 9.95 -7.10 14.35
CA THR A 69 9.47 -8.05 15.37
C THR A 69 7.96 -8.02 15.48
N LEU A 70 7.31 -9.17 15.46
CA LEU A 70 5.85 -9.26 15.62
C LEU A 70 5.45 -8.92 17.07
N ALA A 71 4.86 -7.75 17.27
CA ALA A 71 4.31 -7.34 18.56
C ALA A 71 2.87 -7.84 18.75
N ARG A 72 2.06 -7.87 17.68
CA ARG A 72 0.66 -8.33 17.74
C ARG A 72 0.18 -8.79 16.38
N GLU A 73 -0.65 -9.85 16.39
CA GLU A 73 -1.43 -10.29 15.24
C GLU A 73 -2.93 -10.21 15.57
N GLN A 74 -3.74 -9.76 14.61
CA GLN A 74 -5.19 -9.84 14.65
C GLN A 74 -5.67 -10.60 13.41
N ARG A 75 -6.68 -11.44 13.56
CA ARG A 75 -7.23 -12.28 12.48
C ARG A 75 -8.71 -11.99 12.32
N SER A 76 -9.10 -11.62 11.11
CA SER A 76 -10.49 -11.42 10.70
C SER A 76 -11.15 -12.74 10.36
N GLN A 77 -12.49 -12.75 10.44
CA GLN A 77 -13.30 -13.89 10.01
C GLN A 77 -13.17 -14.19 8.51
N ASP A 78 -12.88 -13.19 7.69
CA ASP A 78 -12.66 -13.32 6.24
C ASP A 78 -11.26 -13.88 5.88
N GLY A 79 -10.42 -14.14 6.89
CA GLY A 79 -9.06 -14.66 6.74
C GLY A 79 -7.99 -13.56 6.57
N THR A 80 -8.37 -12.29 6.58
CA THR A 80 -7.44 -11.16 6.62
C THR A 80 -6.68 -11.15 7.95
N ARG A 81 -5.39 -10.82 7.90
CA ARG A 81 -4.52 -10.77 9.08
C ARG A 81 -3.87 -9.41 9.15
N LYS A 82 -3.94 -8.76 10.31
CA LYS A 82 -3.24 -7.50 10.59
C LYS A 82 -2.11 -7.75 11.57
N PHE A 83 -0.93 -7.25 11.23
CA PHE A 83 0.29 -7.38 12.01
C PHE A 83 0.72 -6.02 12.52
N LEU A 84 1.09 -5.94 13.78
CA LEU A 84 1.80 -4.82 14.39
C LEU A 84 3.27 -5.23 14.51
N TRP A 85 4.14 -4.53 13.78
CA TRP A 85 5.58 -4.76 13.78
C TRP A 85 6.27 -3.72 14.63
N GLN A 86 7.14 -4.16 15.53
CA GLN A 86 8.07 -3.29 16.22
C GLN A 86 9.36 -3.17 15.40
N LEU A 87 9.80 -1.94 15.18
CA LEU A 87 11.01 -1.60 14.46
C LEU A 87 12.21 -1.50 15.42
N ARG A 88 13.43 -1.37 14.86
CA ARG A 88 14.68 -1.37 15.63
C ARG A 88 14.80 -0.21 16.63
N ASP A 89 14.19 0.93 16.35
CA ASP A 89 14.16 2.11 17.21
C ASP A 89 13.01 2.11 18.22
N GLY A 90 12.23 1.04 18.28
CA GLY A 90 11.08 0.91 19.18
C GLY A 90 9.77 1.47 18.62
N GLU A 91 9.78 2.16 17.49
CA GLU A 91 8.56 2.57 16.79
C GLU A 91 7.83 1.37 16.20
N SER A 92 6.57 1.57 15.81
CA SER A 92 5.74 0.49 15.31
C SER A 92 4.97 0.88 14.06
N VAL A 93 4.80 -0.10 13.15
CA VAL A 93 3.96 0.02 11.97
C VAL A 93 3.02 -1.16 11.83
N GLU A 94 1.89 -0.95 11.18
CA GLU A 94 0.94 -2.01 10.85
C GLU A 94 1.07 -2.43 9.38
N SER A 95 0.91 -3.73 9.13
CA SER A 95 0.77 -4.32 7.79
C SER A 95 -0.44 -5.25 7.77
N VAL A 96 -1.00 -5.46 6.58
CA VAL A 96 -2.17 -6.34 6.42
C VAL A 96 -1.87 -7.40 5.36
N LEU A 97 -2.19 -8.65 5.66
CA LEU A 97 -2.21 -9.74 4.71
C LEU A 97 -3.65 -10.05 4.33
N MET A 98 -4.00 -9.77 3.09
CA MET A 98 -5.30 -10.07 2.51
C MET A 98 -5.27 -11.41 1.81
N LYS A 99 -6.23 -12.28 2.12
CA LYS A 99 -6.38 -13.60 1.51
C LYS A 99 -7.49 -13.56 0.46
N TYR A 100 -7.14 -13.84 -0.78
CA TYR A 100 -8.08 -14.11 -1.86
C TYR A 100 -8.11 -15.61 -2.16
N SER A 101 -9.03 -16.05 -3.01
CA SER A 101 -9.17 -17.46 -3.39
C SER A 101 -7.90 -18.02 -4.04
N ASP A 102 -7.19 -17.19 -4.80
CA ASP A 102 -6.07 -17.55 -5.67
C ASP A 102 -4.73 -16.94 -5.24
N ARG A 103 -4.72 -15.98 -4.32
CA ARG A 103 -3.51 -15.22 -3.99
C ARG A 103 -3.50 -14.65 -2.58
N LEU A 104 -2.30 -14.35 -2.10
CA LEU A 104 -2.03 -13.55 -0.91
C LEU A 104 -1.49 -12.18 -1.32
N THR A 105 -2.02 -11.11 -0.72
CA THR A 105 -1.57 -9.75 -0.98
C THR A 105 -1.13 -9.10 0.33
N ALA A 106 0.11 -8.64 0.41
CA ALA A 106 0.62 -7.87 1.54
C ALA A 106 0.40 -6.37 1.29
N CYS A 107 -0.27 -5.69 2.22
CA CYS A 107 -0.39 -4.24 2.28
C CYS A 107 0.62 -3.73 3.29
N ILE A 108 1.61 -2.96 2.84
CA ILE A 108 2.77 -2.55 3.63
C ILE A 108 2.83 -1.04 3.82
N SER A 109 3.46 -0.63 4.92
CA SER A 109 3.63 0.75 5.33
C SER A 109 4.95 1.34 4.83
N THR A 110 4.98 2.66 4.60
CA THR A 110 6.16 3.41 4.11
C THR A 110 6.65 4.48 5.07
N GLN A 111 5.87 4.78 6.10
CA GLN A 111 6.18 5.79 7.12
C GLN A 111 5.63 5.32 8.48
N VAL A 112 6.24 5.79 9.55
CA VAL A 112 5.65 5.73 10.90
C VAL A 112 4.69 6.91 11.02
N GLY A 113 3.38 6.65 10.86
CA GLY A 113 2.36 7.68 10.71
C GLY A 113 2.31 8.28 9.29
N CYS A 114 1.67 9.45 9.14
CA CYS A 114 1.54 10.14 7.85
C CYS A 114 1.37 11.66 8.05
N PRO A 115 2.10 12.52 7.31
CA PRO A 115 2.00 13.96 7.49
C PRO A 115 0.83 14.61 6.74
N LEU A 116 0.08 13.86 5.90
CA LEU A 116 -0.89 14.44 4.98
C LEU A 116 -2.24 14.80 5.61
N GLN A 117 -2.55 14.28 6.80
CA GLN A 117 -3.75 14.62 7.58
C GLN A 117 -5.07 14.51 6.80
N CYS A 118 -5.20 13.49 5.93
CA CYS A 118 -6.48 13.18 5.29
C CYS A 118 -7.56 12.97 6.35
N THR A 119 -8.70 13.66 6.23
CA THR A 119 -9.73 13.77 7.29
C THR A 119 -10.42 12.45 7.63
N PHE A 120 -10.34 11.48 6.74
CA PHE A 120 -10.96 10.15 6.86
C PHE A 120 -9.96 9.04 7.25
N CYS A 121 -8.66 9.35 7.39
CA CYS A 121 -7.61 8.33 7.54
C CYS A 121 -7.03 8.33 8.95
N ALA A 122 -7.16 7.21 9.68
CA ALA A 122 -6.62 7.06 11.03
C ALA A 122 -5.10 7.26 11.09
N THR A 123 -4.36 6.86 10.05
CA THR A 123 -2.91 7.07 9.97
C THR A 123 -2.57 8.56 9.93
N GLY A 124 -3.27 9.33 9.07
CA GLY A 124 -3.07 10.78 8.97
C GLY A 124 -3.41 11.52 10.26
N LEU A 125 -4.45 11.06 10.96
CA LEU A 125 -4.89 11.61 12.24
C LEU A 125 -4.00 11.22 13.42
N SER A 126 -3.19 10.16 13.27
CA SER A 126 -2.25 9.70 14.31
C SER A 126 -0.89 10.41 14.27
N GLY A 127 -0.73 11.40 13.38
CA GLY A 127 0.50 12.17 13.21
C GLY A 127 1.60 11.42 12.45
N PHE A 128 2.76 12.06 12.33
CA PHE A 128 3.93 11.58 11.60
C PHE A 128 5.17 11.59 12.49
N VAL A 129 5.98 10.56 12.41
CA VAL A 129 7.26 10.46 13.12
C VAL A 129 8.43 10.52 12.14
N ARG A 130 8.52 9.53 11.23
CA ARG A 130 9.62 9.42 10.27
C ARG A 130 9.26 8.56 9.05
N ASN A 131 10.08 8.67 8.04
CA ASN A 131 10.09 7.74 6.92
C ASN A 131 10.67 6.39 7.35
N LEU A 132 10.20 5.32 6.72
CA LEU A 132 10.83 4.01 6.81
C LEU A 132 12.00 3.92 5.83
N SER A 133 13.03 3.18 6.20
CA SER A 133 14.11 2.82 5.27
C SER A 133 13.63 1.77 4.26
N ALA A 134 14.39 1.56 3.19
CA ALA A 134 14.07 0.56 2.18
C ALA A 134 14.04 -0.86 2.78
N GLY A 135 14.96 -1.14 3.69
CA GLY A 135 15.01 -2.41 4.42
C GLY A 135 13.82 -2.61 5.36
N GLU A 136 13.37 -1.56 6.06
CA GLU A 136 12.16 -1.62 6.91
C GLU A 136 10.89 -1.84 6.08
N ILE A 137 10.80 -1.22 4.89
CA ILE A 137 9.67 -1.40 3.99
C ILE A 137 9.62 -2.84 3.47
N ALA A 138 10.70 -3.33 2.86
CA ALA A 138 10.78 -4.69 2.32
C ALA A 138 10.73 -5.75 3.44
N GLY A 139 11.31 -5.45 4.60
CA GLY A 139 11.32 -6.30 5.77
C GLY A 139 9.94 -6.69 6.29
N GLN A 140 8.92 -5.83 6.10
CA GLN A 140 7.52 -6.18 6.43
C GLN A 140 7.02 -7.36 5.60
N VAL A 141 7.36 -7.42 4.30
CA VAL A 141 7.01 -8.54 3.42
C VAL A 141 7.68 -9.82 3.90
N LEU A 142 8.98 -9.77 4.13
CA LEU A 142 9.76 -10.92 4.57
C LEU A 142 9.32 -11.42 5.97
N ALA A 143 9.00 -10.49 6.89
CA ALA A 143 8.49 -10.85 8.20
C ALA A 143 7.12 -11.53 8.13
N ILE A 144 6.21 -11.06 7.24
CA ILE A 144 4.94 -11.74 6.96
C ILE A 144 5.21 -13.14 6.44
N GLU A 145 6.06 -13.30 5.41
CA GLU A 145 6.36 -14.58 4.78
C GLU A 145 7.00 -15.57 5.74
N LYS A 146 7.97 -15.12 6.54
CA LYS A 146 8.57 -15.93 7.62
C LYS A 146 7.51 -16.40 8.60
N HIS A 147 6.60 -15.51 9.02
CA HIS A 147 5.57 -15.83 10.01
C HIS A 147 4.50 -16.80 9.49
N ILE A 148 4.11 -16.69 8.19
CA ILE A 148 3.08 -17.57 7.61
C ILE A 148 3.64 -18.82 6.94
N GLY A 149 4.96 -18.93 6.78
CA GLY A 149 5.65 -20.06 6.15
C GLY A 149 5.41 -20.18 4.65
N ARG A 150 5.02 -19.10 3.96
CA ARG A 150 4.80 -19.09 2.52
C ARG A 150 4.93 -17.70 1.92
N GLU A 151 5.24 -17.64 0.63
CA GLU A 151 5.40 -16.40 -0.11
C GLU A 151 4.07 -15.69 -0.39
N VAL A 152 4.09 -14.34 -0.37
CA VAL A 152 2.99 -13.51 -0.87
C VAL A 152 3.08 -13.35 -2.38
N ASN A 153 1.92 -13.21 -3.03
CA ASN A 153 1.84 -13.11 -4.49
C ASN A 153 1.89 -11.65 -4.96
N ASN A 154 1.32 -10.73 -4.16
CA ASN A 154 1.26 -9.31 -4.49
C ASN A 154 1.64 -8.46 -3.29
N VAL A 155 2.20 -7.28 -3.58
CA VAL A 155 2.52 -6.25 -2.59
C VAL A 155 1.88 -4.93 -2.99
N VAL A 156 1.18 -4.29 -2.06
CA VAL A 156 0.59 -2.97 -2.27
C VAL A 156 1.11 -1.99 -1.22
N TYR A 157 1.63 -0.87 -1.66
CA TYR A 157 2.10 0.23 -0.83
C TYR A 157 0.90 1.13 -0.49
N MET A 158 0.02 0.60 0.37
CA MET A 158 -1.26 1.21 0.77
C MET A 158 -1.48 1.16 2.29
N GLY A 159 -0.43 0.87 3.06
CA GLY A 159 -0.43 0.89 4.51
C GLY A 159 -0.28 2.31 5.06
N MET A 160 0.45 2.44 6.16
CA MET A 160 0.71 3.73 6.80
C MET A 160 1.71 4.56 5.98
N GLY A 161 1.38 5.86 5.76
CA GLY A 161 2.26 6.81 5.08
C GLY A 161 1.86 7.12 3.63
N GLU A 162 2.49 8.18 3.10
CA GLU A 162 2.44 8.54 1.69
C GLU A 162 3.74 8.06 1.01
N PRO A 163 3.69 7.08 0.11
CA PRO A 163 4.89 6.52 -0.51
C PRO A 163 5.78 7.58 -1.19
N PHE A 164 5.19 8.56 -1.83
CA PHE A 164 5.95 9.56 -2.56
C PHE A 164 6.45 10.75 -1.75
N LEU A 165 6.21 10.75 -0.44
CA LEU A 165 7.00 11.56 0.51
C LEU A 165 8.23 10.80 1.02
N ASN A 166 8.40 9.52 0.60
CA ASN A 166 9.55 8.66 0.87
C ASN A 166 10.04 7.97 -0.41
N THR A 167 10.07 8.70 -1.52
CA THR A 167 10.25 8.17 -2.88
C THR A 167 11.47 7.28 -3.04
N ASP A 168 12.64 7.73 -2.56
CA ASP A 168 13.90 7.01 -2.77
C ASP A 168 13.90 5.64 -2.08
N ALA A 169 13.49 5.58 -0.81
CA ALA A 169 13.39 4.33 -0.07
C ALA A 169 12.32 3.40 -0.65
N VAL A 170 11.18 3.94 -1.10
CA VAL A 170 10.11 3.18 -1.76
C VAL A 170 10.61 2.58 -3.08
N LEU A 171 11.24 3.36 -3.96
CA LEU A 171 11.75 2.85 -5.23
C LEU A 171 12.90 1.85 -5.02
N LYS A 172 13.75 2.05 -4.00
CA LYS A 172 14.78 1.08 -3.61
C LYS A 172 14.15 -0.22 -3.13
N SER A 173 13.15 -0.17 -2.23
CA SER A 173 12.46 -1.36 -1.73
C SER A 173 11.76 -2.15 -2.85
N VAL A 174 11.18 -1.46 -3.84
CA VAL A 174 10.61 -2.08 -5.05
C VAL A 174 11.67 -2.84 -5.84
N ARG A 175 12.84 -2.23 -6.09
CA ARG A 175 13.95 -2.91 -6.78
C ARG A 175 14.40 -4.15 -6.00
N MET A 176 14.53 -4.04 -4.67
CA MET A 176 14.92 -5.16 -3.81
C MET A 176 13.90 -6.29 -3.83
N LEU A 177 12.59 -5.99 -3.76
CA LEU A 177 11.54 -7.00 -3.87
C LEU A 177 11.49 -7.66 -5.26
N ASN A 178 11.84 -6.93 -6.32
CA ASN A 178 11.84 -7.44 -7.69
C ASN A 178 13.15 -8.14 -8.10
N ASP A 179 14.28 -7.86 -7.43
CA ASP A 179 15.58 -8.42 -7.78
C ASP A 179 15.56 -9.96 -7.71
N PRO A 180 15.96 -10.67 -8.80
CA PRO A 180 15.99 -12.13 -8.84
C PRO A 180 16.99 -12.77 -7.85
N LYS A 181 17.95 -12.01 -7.34
CA LYS A 181 18.89 -12.44 -6.30
C LYS A 181 18.36 -12.23 -4.88
N LEU A 182 17.31 -11.43 -4.73
CA LEU A 182 16.64 -11.13 -3.46
C LEU A 182 15.28 -11.85 -3.41
N ARG A 183 14.15 -11.10 -3.43
CA ARG A 183 12.81 -11.72 -3.28
C ARG A 183 12.23 -12.24 -4.59
N SER A 184 12.66 -11.74 -5.73
CA SER A 184 12.20 -12.16 -7.07
C SER A 184 10.69 -12.01 -7.31
N LEU A 185 10.04 -11.03 -6.69
CA LEU A 185 8.62 -10.74 -6.91
C LEU A 185 8.44 -10.06 -8.26
N GLY A 186 7.57 -10.60 -9.11
CA GLY A 186 7.30 -10.01 -10.43
C GLY A 186 6.82 -8.56 -10.33
N ILE A 187 7.39 -7.66 -11.11
CA ILE A 187 7.15 -6.20 -11.00
C ILE A 187 5.67 -5.81 -11.13
N ARG A 188 4.89 -6.51 -11.96
CA ARG A 188 3.45 -6.27 -12.14
C ARG A 188 2.60 -6.71 -10.96
N HIS A 189 3.19 -7.40 -9.98
CA HIS A 189 2.57 -7.78 -8.72
C HIS A 189 2.77 -6.73 -7.62
N ILE A 190 3.44 -5.63 -7.96
CA ILE A 190 3.68 -4.49 -7.06
C ILE A 190 2.82 -3.31 -7.50
N THR A 191 2.11 -2.70 -6.54
CA THR A 191 1.31 -1.49 -6.75
C THR A 191 1.72 -0.42 -5.76
N ILE A 192 2.02 0.79 -6.24
CA ILE A 192 2.24 1.96 -5.39
C ILE A 192 1.00 2.84 -5.48
N SER A 193 0.43 3.18 -4.32
CA SER A 193 -0.69 4.13 -4.23
C SER A 193 -0.21 5.46 -3.67
N THR A 194 -0.66 6.55 -4.27
CA THR A 194 -0.33 7.91 -3.81
C THR A 194 -1.59 8.76 -3.68
N SER A 195 -1.58 9.68 -2.75
CA SER A 195 -2.59 10.74 -2.63
C SER A 195 -2.44 11.85 -3.68
N GLY A 196 -1.46 11.73 -4.58
CA GLY A 196 -1.24 12.66 -5.69
C GLY A 196 -0.02 13.56 -5.50
N VAL A 197 1.03 13.07 -4.87
CA VAL A 197 2.33 13.76 -4.77
C VAL A 197 3.02 13.70 -6.14
N ILE A 198 2.83 14.75 -6.95
CA ILE A 198 3.22 14.82 -8.35
C ILE A 198 4.72 14.54 -8.58
N PRO A 199 5.67 15.09 -7.79
CA PRO A 199 7.08 14.77 -7.97
C PRO A 199 7.39 13.27 -7.90
N GLY A 200 6.70 12.53 -7.01
CA GLY A 200 6.86 11.09 -6.90
C GLY A 200 6.28 10.32 -8.08
N ILE A 201 5.14 10.76 -8.65
CA ILE A 201 4.57 10.19 -9.88
C ILE A 201 5.59 10.32 -11.03
N LYS A 202 6.20 11.50 -11.18
CA LYS A 202 7.25 11.75 -12.18
C LYS A 202 8.51 10.91 -11.95
N ALA A 203 8.93 10.77 -10.69
CA ALA A 203 10.07 9.92 -10.33
C ALA A 203 9.80 8.44 -10.64
N LEU A 204 8.58 7.95 -10.38
CA LEU A 204 8.18 6.59 -10.74
C LEU A 204 8.20 6.39 -12.26
N ALA A 205 7.65 7.31 -13.05
CA ALA A 205 7.69 7.26 -14.50
C ALA A 205 9.13 7.21 -15.03
N ALA A 206 10.00 8.09 -14.51
CA ALA A 206 11.41 8.15 -14.88
C ALA A 206 12.23 6.92 -14.45
N SER A 207 11.77 6.17 -13.45
CA SER A 207 12.47 4.98 -12.93
C SER A 207 12.48 3.79 -13.89
N GLY A 208 11.55 3.73 -14.84
CA GLY A 208 11.37 2.62 -15.79
C GLY A 208 10.98 1.29 -15.17
N LEU A 209 10.52 1.27 -13.91
CA LEU A 209 10.28 0.02 -13.17
C LEU A 209 9.04 -0.76 -13.62
N GLY A 210 8.07 -0.16 -14.32
CA GLY A 210 6.83 -0.83 -14.74
C GLY A 210 5.93 -1.29 -13.59
N VAL A 211 6.00 -0.60 -12.44
CA VAL A 211 5.14 -0.80 -11.27
C VAL A 211 3.76 -0.21 -11.54
N ARG A 212 2.70 -0.84 -11.06
CA ARG A 212 1.36 -0.29 -11.17
C ARG A 212 1.19 0.95 -10.29
N LEU A 213 0.70 2.03 -10.89
CA LEU A 213 0.36 3.27 -10.18
C LEU A 213 -1.13 3.28 -9.82
N ALA A 214 -1.44 3.52 -8.55
CA ALA A 214 -2.76 3.86 -8.06
C ALA A 214 -2.77 5.29 -7.54
N VAL A 215 -3.86 6.03 -7.79
CA VAL A 215 -4.04 7.41 -7.32
C VAL A 215 -5.29 7.48 -6.47
N SER A 216 -5.13 7.82 -5.19
CA SER A 216 -6.22 8.13 -4.27
C SER A 216 -6.79 9.50 -4.61
N LEU A 217 -7.92 9.53 -5.34
CA LEU A 217 -8.54 10.75 -5.83
C LEU A 217 -9.62 11.29 -4.90
N HIS A 218 -10.62 10.47 -4.57
CA HIS A 218 -11.74 10.66 -3.65
C HIS A 218 -12.67 11.83 -3.92
N ALA A 219 -12.26 12.83 -4.71
CA ALA A 219 -13.09 13.89 -5.28
C ALA A 219 -12.47 14.42 -6.57
N ALA A 220 -13.31 14.82 -7.54
CA ALA A 220 -12.88 15.34 -8.83
C ALA A 220 -12.83 16.88 -8.87
N ASP A 221 -13.36 17.55 -7.84
CA ASP A 221 -13.31 19.01 -7.66
C ASP A 221 -12.33 19.38 -6.53
N ASP A 222 -11.69 20.54 -6.67
CA ASP A 222 -10.64 20.99 -5.75
C ASP A 222 -11.18 21.33 -4.36
N GLU A 223 -12.42 21.77 -4.26
CA GLU A 223 -13.00 22.20 -2.99
C GLU A 223 -13.21 20.99 -2.07
N LEU A 224 -13.93 19.97 -2.55
CA LEU A 224 -14.16 18.76 -1.78
C LEU A 224 -12.86 17.97 -1.60
N ARG A 225 -12.00 17.92 -2.63
CA ARG A 225 -10.74 17.22 -2.53
C ARG A 225 -9.80 17.84 -1.49
N SER A 226 -9.71 19.18 -1.43
CA SER A 226 -8.91 19.87 -0.41
C SER A 226 -9.44 19.68 0.99
N PHE A 227 -10.76 19.53 1.12
CA PHE A 227 -11.41 19.20 2.40
C PHE A 227 -11.08 17.78 2.87
N LEU A 228 -11.19 16.79 1.98
CA LEU A 228 -10.90 15.39 2.30
C LEU A 228 -9.40 15.14 2.43
N MET A 229 -8.60 15.74 1.57
CA MET A 229 -7.17 15.51 1.38
C MET A 229 -6.42 16.83 1.26
N PRO A 230 -5.85 17.37 2.35
CA PRO A 230 -5.16 18.67 2.34
C PRO A 230 -4.01 18.78 1.32
N VAL A 231 -3.42 17.65 0.89
CA VAL A 231 -2.40 17.58 -0.17
C VAL A 231 -2.85 18.24 -1.47
N ASN A 232 -4.16 18.32 -1.73
CA ASN A 232 -4.73 18.99 -2.91
C ASN A 232 -4.43 20.49 -2.95
N GLN A 233 -4.18 21.13 -1.81
CA GLN A 233 -3.77 22.54 -1.77
C GLN A 233 -2.38 22.75 -2.40
N THR A 234 -1.52 21.73 -2.33
CA THR A 234 -0.19 21.73 -2.96
C THR A 234 -0.23 21.21 -4.40
N TYR A 235 -1.05 20.20 -4.64
CA TYR A 235 -1.19 19.53 -5.95
C TYR A 235 -2.68 19.49 -6.34
N PRO A 236 -3.20 20.58 -6.96
CA PRO A 236 -4.61 20.66 -7.37
C PRO A 236 -5.01 19.53 -8.32
N ALA A 237 -6.30 19.21 -8.34
CA ALA A 237 -6.84 18.10 -9.14
C ALA A 237 -6.49 18.22 -10.63
N ALA A 238 -6.49 19.45 -11.19
CA ALA A 238 -6.12 19.68 -12.58
C ALA A 238 -4.65 19.33 -12.88
N ASP A 239 -3.73 19.65 -11.96
CA ASP A 239 -2.31 19.32 -12.10
C ASP A 239 -2.07 17.83 -11.92
N LEU A 240 -2.77 17.19 -10.97
CA LEU A 240 -2.75 15.75 -10.78
C LEU A 240 -3.26 15.02 -12.03
N ARG A 241 -4.35 15.52 -12.65
CA ARG A 241 -4.87 14.97 -13.89
C ARG A 241 -3.81 15.01 -15.00
N ARG A 242 -3.10 16.13 -15.15
CA ARG A 242 -2.01 16.28 -16.12
C ARG A 242 -0.86 15.32 -15.83
N ALA A 243 -0.46 15.20 -14.56
CA ALA A 243 0.59 14.27 -14.17
C ALA A 243 0.24 12.80 -14.46
N MET A 244 -1.04 12.41 -14.33
CA MET A 244 -1.50 11.08 -14.73
C MET A 244 -1.43 10.88 -16.25
N GLN A 245 -1.74 11.91 -17.05
CA GLN A 245 -1.59 11.84 -18.51
C GLN A 245 -0.11 11.72 -18.92
N GLU A 246 0.76 12.56 -18.37
CA GLU A 246 2.21 12.50 -18.59
C GLU A 246 2.79 11.14 -18.20
N TYR A 247 2.31 10.55 -17.10
CA TYR A 247 2.69 9.20 -16.68
C TYR A 247 2.31 8.15 -17.73
N GLN A 248 1.08 8.18 -18.25
CA GLN A 248 0.62 7.24 -19.27
C GLN A 248 1.35 7.41 -20.59
N GLU A 249 1.59 8.64 -21.01
CA GLU A 249 2.34 8.94 -22.24
C GLU A 249 3.77 8.40 -22.18
N SER A 250 4.39 8.46 -21.01
CA SER A 250 5.78 8.01 -20.82
C SER A 250 5.92 6.52 -20.59
N THR A 251 4.93 5.86 -19.97
CA THR A 251 5.04 4.45 -19.55
C THR A 251 4.19 3.50 -20.40
N GLY A 252 3.13 4.00 -21.03
CA GLY A 252 2.10 3.18 -21.68
C GLY A 252 1.16 2.47 -20.71
N ASP A 253 1.36 2.60 -19.39
CA ASP A 253 0.57 1.91 -18.36
C ASP A 253 -0.69 2.67 -17.98
N ARG A 254 -1.78 1.94 -17.69
CA ARG A 254 -2.98 2.54 -17.13
C ARG A 254 -2.79 2.94 -15.66
N VAL A 255 -3.52 3.96 -15.22
CA VAL A 255 -3.56 4.39 -13.81
C VAL A 255 -4.80 3.78 -13.14
N THR A 256 -4.66 3.27 -11.92
CA THR A 256 -5.79 2.89 -11.09
C THR A 256 -6.26 4.09 -10.27
N ILE A 257 -7.54 4.40 -10.30
CA ILE A 257 -8.15 5.45 -9.46
C ILE A 257 -8.79 4.78 -8.25
N GLU A 258 -8.26 5.06 -7.08
CA GLU A 258 -8.89 4.68 -5.82
C GLU A 258 -9.88 5.79 -5.41
N TYR A 259 -11.15 5.44 -5.25
CA TYR A 259 -12.21 6.40 -4.92
C TYR A 259 -13.04 5.88 -3.75
N ALA A 260 -12.73 6.36 -2.55
CA ALA A 260 -13.50 6.08 -1.35
C ALA A 260 -14.82 6.84 -1.40
N LEU A 261 -15.93 6.12 -1.18
CA LEU A 261 -17.28 6.66 -1.16
C LEU A 261 -17.73 6.89 0.28
N PHE A 262 -18.03 8.14 0.60
CA PHE A 262 -18.53 8.59 1.92
C PHE A 262 -20.00 8.94 1.80
N GLY A 263 -20.85 8.35 2.65
CA GLY A 263 -22.30 8.55 2.63
C GLY A 263 -22.69 10.02 2.79
N GLY A 264 -23.45 10.55 1.81
CA GLY A 264 -23.92 11.94 1.79
C GLY A 264 -22.84 12.99 1.55
N VAL A 265 -21.61 12.60 1.17
CA VAL A 265 -20.49 13.52 0.90
C VAL A 265 -20.11 13.51 -0.57
N ASN A 266 -19.68 12.35 -1.08
CA ASN A 266 -19.20 12.20 -2.45
C ASN A 266 -19.85 11.04 -3.21
N ASP A 267 -20.91 10.43 -2.67
CA ASP A 267 -21.60 9.26 -3.22
C ASP A 267 -22.82 9.60 -4.11
N SER A 268 -23.01 10.88 -4.48
CA SER A 268 -24.12 11.34 -5.29
C SER A 268 -23.92 11.11 -6.79
N VAL A 269 -25.02 11.17 -7.56
CA VAL A 269 -25.04 11.11 -9.04
C VAL A 269 -24.19 12.23 -9.66
N GLU A 270 -24.29 13.43 -9.09
CA GLU A 270 -23.55 14.61 -9.55
C GLU A 270 -22.04 14.39 -9.42
N ARG A 271 -21.59 13.84 -8.28
CA ARG A 271 -20.19 13.48 -8.03
C ARG A 271 -19.67 12.40 -8.97
N ALA A 272 -20.53 11.41 -9.30
CA ALA A 272 -20.17 10.42 -10.33
C ALA A 272 -19.98 11.06 -11.71
N ARG A 273 -20.85 11.99 -12.10
CA ARG A 273 -20.72 12.71 -13.38
C ARG A 273 -19.52 13.65 -13.41
N GLU A 274 -19.17 14.26 -12.29
CA GLU A 274 -17.92 15.04 -12.15
C GLU A 274 -16.70 14.17 -12.38
N LEU A 275 -16.67 12.99 -11.76
CA LEU A 275 -15.59 12.03 -11.96
C LEU A 275 -15.49 11.57 -13.42
N VAL A 276 -16.61 11.30 -14.09
CA VAL A 276 -16.66 10.99 -15.53
C VAL A 276 -15.99 12.11 -16.36
N ARG A 277 -16.35 13.36 -16.09
CA ARG A 277 -15.76 14.53 -16.80
C ARG A 277 -14.26 14.65 -16.53
N PHE A 278 -13.86 14.46 -15.28
CA PHE A 278 -12.46 14.54 -14.86
C PHE A 278 -11.58 13.46 -15.53
N LEU A 279 -12.08 12.24 -15.65
CA LEU A 279 -11.32 11.11 -16.19
C LEU A 279 -11.36 11.01 -17.72
N LYS A 280 -12.16 11.84 -18.41
CA LYS A 280 -12.30 11.78 -19.86
C LYS A 280 -10.95 11.94 -20.56
N GLY A 281 -10.60 10.95 -21.42
CA GLY A 281 -9.35 10.94 -22.18
C GLY A 281 -8.13 10.40 -21.40
N ILE A 282 -8.34 9.84 -20.22
CA ILE A 282 -7.30 9.13 -19.46
C ILE A 282 -7.66 7.64 -19.42
N HIS A 283 -6.71 6.77 -19.70
CA HIS A 283 -6.89 5.32 -19.60
C HIS A 283 -6.76 4.87 -18.15
N VAL A 284 -7.90 4.62 -17.50
CA VAL A 284 -7.96 4.29 -16.08
C VAL A 284 -8.75 3.02 -15.79
N PHE A 285 -8.47 2.43 -14.64
CA PHE A 285 -9.33 1.52 -13.92
C PHE A 285 -9.82 2.21 -12.66
N VAL A 286 -11.11 2.17 -12.36
CA VAL A 286 -11.67 2.82 -11.17
C VAL A 286 -12.04 1.77 -10.12
N ASN A 287 -11.46 1.92 -8.94
CA ASN A 287 -11.71 1.09 -7.77
C ASN A 287 -12.55 1.88 -6.76
N LEU A 288 -13.83 1.58 -6.67
CA LEU A 288 -14.75 2.19 -5.72
C LEU A 288 -14.62 1.48 -4.38
N ILE A 289 -14.35 2.23 -3.32
CA ILE A 289 -14.15 1.72 -1.98
C ILE A 289 -15.28 2.25 -1.09
N PRO A 290 -16.31 1.46 -0.75
CA PRO A 290 -17.24 1.84 0.30
C PRO A 290 -16.47 2.15 1.58
N PHE A 291 -16.72 3.32 2.18
CA PHE A 291 -15.95 3.76 3.34
C PHE A 291 -16.20 2.88 4.57
N ASN A 292 -15.14 2.57 5.28
CA ASN A 292 -15.17 1.91 6.59
C ASN A 292 -14.96 2.94 7.69
N ALA A 293 -15.84 2.97 8.67
CA ALA A 293 -15.82 3.95 9.74
C ALA A 293 -14.50 3.90 10.52
N VAL A 294 -13.95 5.08 10.83
CA VAL A 294 -12.73 5.26 11.62
C VAL A 294 -13.06 5.87 12.97
N ASP A 295 -13.83 6.94 13.00
CA ASP A 295 -14.11 7.74 14.20
C ASP A 295 -15.51 8.38 14.22
N GLY A 296 -16.39 7.93 13.33
CA GLY A 296 -17.77 8.42 13.24
C GLY A 296 -17.95 9.74 12.50
N ARG A 297 -16.88 10.36 11.95
CA ARG A 297 -16.99 11.61 11.16
C ARG A 297 -17.69 11.43 9.83
N TYR A 298 -17.58 10.26 9.26
CA TYR A 298 -18.17 9.90 7.97
C TYR A 298 -19.03 8.67 8.11
N GLU A 299 -20.09 8.61 7.30
CA GLU A 299 -21.00 7.49 7.25
C GLU A 299 -20.66 6.56 6.09
N LYS A 300 -20.95 5.27 6.25
CA LYS A 300 -20.90 4.30 5.16
C LYS A 300 -21.92 4.69 4.10
N PRO A 301 -21.58 4.66 2.80
CA PRO A 301 -22.53 4.95 1.74
C PRO A 301 -23.62 3.87 1.67
N LYS A 302 -24.84 4.25 1.25
CA LYS A 302 -25.89 3.28 0.97
C LYS A 302 -25.51 2.43 -0.25
N ALA A 303 -25.77 1.14 -0.19
CA ALA A 303 -25.46 0.20 -1.28
C ALA A 303 -26.04 0.64 -2.63
N GLU A 304 -27.25 1.22 -2.62
CA GLU A 304 -27.89 1.77 -3.83
C GLU A 304 -27.06 2.90 -4.46
N ASN A 305 -26.49 3.80 -3.66
CA ASN A 305 -25.67 4.89 -4.16
C ASN A 305 -24.36 4.35 -4.76
N VAL A 306 -23.74 3.37 -4.10
CA VAL A 306 -22.51 2.72 -4.60
C VAL A 306 -22.77 2.07 -5.96
N LEU A 307 -23.85 1.30 -6.09
CA LEU A 307 -24.24 0.66 -7.35
C LEU A 307 -24.57 1.68 -8.44
N ARG A 308 -25.32 2.73 -8.10
CA ARG A 308 -25.66 3.81 -9.03
C ARG A 308 -24.41 4.55 -9.52
N PHE A 309 -23.49 4.86 -8.60
CA PHE A 309 -22.21 5.50 -8.91
C PHE A 309 -21.39 4.65 -9.89
N ARG A 310 -21.20 3.35 -9.59
CA ARG A 310 -20.55 2.40 -10.49
C ARG A 310 -21.18 2.36 -11.88
N ASN A 311 -22.51 2.23 -11.94
CA ASN A 311 -23.23 2.12 -13.22
C ASN A 311 -23.05 3.37 -14.08
N ILE A 312 -22.98 4.57 -13.49
CA ILE A 312 -22.71 5.82 -14.23
C ILE A 312 -21.30 5.78 -14.85
N LEU A 313 -20.30 5.34 -14.11
CA LEU A 313 -18.92 5.21 -14.62
C LEU A 313 -18.82 4.17 -15.72
N GLN A 314 -19.44 3.00 -15.54
CA GLN A 314 -19.44 1.92 -16.53
C GLN A 314 -20.20 2.34 -17.82
N THR A 315 -21.33 3.04 -17.69
CA THR A 315 -22.06 3.57 -18.84
C THR A 315 -21.24 4.63 -19.61
N ALA A 316 -20.36 5.35 -18.91
CA ALA A 316 -19.42 6.30 -19.53
C ALA A 316 -18.17 5.62 -20.13
N GLY A 317 -18.07 4.29 -20.06
CA GLY A 317 -16.98 3.50 -20.66
C GLY A 317 -15.77 3.26 -19.73
N PHE A 318 -15.88 3.56 -18.44
CA PHE A 318 -14.79 3.28 -17.49
C PHE A 318 -14.94 1.89 -16.87
N GLU A 319 -13.88 1.10 -16.97
CA GLU A 319 -13.75 -0.16 -16.22
C GLU A 319 -13.78 0.17 -14.72
N THR A 320 -14.80 -0.32 -14.01
CA THR A 320 -15.08 0.08 -12.62
C THR A 320 -15.50 -1.12 -11.78
N GLU A 321 -14.81 -1.32 -10.67
CA GLU A 321 -15.08 -2.36 -9.67
C GLU A 321 -15.41 -1.76 -8.30
N ILE A 322 -16.26 -2.45 -7.55
CA ILE A 322 -16.52 -2.16 -6.14
C ILE A 322 -15.63 -3.10 -5.33
N ARG A 323 -14.68 -2.54 -4.58
CA ARG A 323 -13.79 -3.31 -3.74
C ARG A 323 -14.57 -3.95 -2.59
N SER A 324 -14.45 -5.27 -2.44
CA SER A 324 -14.95 -5.96 -1.26
C SER A 324 -14.20 -5.51 0.00
N GLU A 325 -14.93 -5.30 1.07
CA GLU A 325 -14.35 -5.01 2.38
C GLU A 325 -13.57 -6.24 2.86
N GLN A 326 -12.40 -6.00 3.45
CA GLN A 326 -11.58 -7.03 4.07
C GLN A 326 -11.04 -6.53 5.42
N GLY A 327 -11.14 -7.37 6.45
CA GLY A 327 -10.61 -7.09 7.77
C GLY A 327 -11.28 -5.93 8.50
N ALA A 328 -12.54 -5.60 8.19
CA ALA A 328 -13.26 -4.49 8.83
C ALA A 328 -13.46 -4.72 10.33
N ASP A 329 -13.62 -5.98 10.75
CA ASP A 329 -13.81 -6.41 12.16
C ASP A 329 -12.54 -6.28 13.03
N ILE A 330 -11.39 -6.07 12.41
CA ILE A 330 -10.09 -5.92 13.08
C ILE A 330 -9.40 -4.58 12.75
N ASP A 331 -10.13 -3.58 12.25
CA ASP A 331 -9.59 -2.28 11.79
C ASP A 331 -8.44 -2.44 10.78
N ALA A 332 -8.58 -3.38 9.83
CA ALA A 332 -7.56 -3.65 8.81
C ALA A 332 -7.91 -3.11 7.42
N ALA A 333 -9.08 -2.50 7.25
CA ALA A 333 -9.49 -1.89 6.00
C ALA A 333 -8.70 -0.61 5.70
N CYS A 334 -8.77 -0.15 4.45
CA CYS A 334 -8.08 1.07 4.02
C CYS A 334 -8.46 2.28 4.89
N GLY A 335 -7.45 3.03 5.33
CA GLY A 335 -7.61 4.20 6.21
C GLY A 335 -7.76 3.88 7.70
N GLN A 336 -7.83 2.61 8.12
CA GLN A 336 -8.02 2.23 9.53
C GLN A 336 -6.71 1.96 10.29
N LEU A 337 -5.58 1.80 9.61
CA LEU A 337 -4.28 1.55 10.25
C LEU A 337 -3.85 2.77 11.08
N ARG A 338 -3.33 2.50 12.30
CA ARG A 338 -2.96 3.55 13.26
C ARG A 338 -1.55 3.36 13.77
N ARG A 339 -0.89 4.47 14.07
CA ARG A 339 0.34 4.45 14.85
C ARG A 339 0.02 3.95 16.27
N LYS A 340 0.81 3.00 16.76
CA LYS A 340 0.74 2.53 18.15
C LYS A 340 1.86 3.18 18.95
N THR A 341 1.58 3.49 20.21
CA THR A 341 2.60 3.95 21.16
C THR A 341 3.44 2.78 21.66
N ALA A 342 4.61 3.04 22.20
CA ALA A 342 5.53 2.03 22.72
C ALA A 342 4.88 1.08 23.76
N GLY A 343 3.79 1.48 24.45
CA GLY A 343 2.99 0.65 25.34
C GLY A 343 1.89 -0.16 24.64
N GLY A 344 1.85 -0.21 23.29
CA GLY A 344 0.83 -0.96 22.53
C GLY A 344 -0.53 -0.26 22.42
N GLY A 345 -0.73 0.89 23.04
CA GLY A 345 -1.90 1.73 22.87
C GLY A 345 -1.94 2.41 21.50
N SER A 346 -3.14 2.72 21.00
CA SER A 346 -3.27 3.56 19.79
C SER A 346 -2.87 5.00 20.11
N ALA A 347 -2.11 5.64 19.20
CA ALA A 347 -1.88 7.08 19.26
C ALA A 347 -3.25 7.80 19.23
N PRO A 348 -3.44 8.90 19.97
CA PRO A 348 -4.65 9.70 19.87
C PRO A 348 -4.90 10.11 18.41
N LEU A 349 -6.16 10.10 18.01
CA LEU A 349 -6.57 10.69 16.72
C LEU A 349 -6.68 12.20 16.95
N GLU A 350 -5.67 12.94 16.55
CA GLU A 350 -5.73 14.40 16.57
C GLU A 350 -6.77 14.85 15.55
N ALA A 351 -7.79 15.58 16.02
CA ALA A 351 -8.68 16.26 15.10
C ALA A 351 -7.82 17.18 14.24
N PRO A 352 -7.98 17.18 12.88
CA PRO A 352 -7.34 18.19 12.07
C PRO A 352 -7.72 19.56 12.64
N ALA A 353 -6.82 20.55 12.54
CA ALA A 353 -7.02 21.90 13.07
C ALA A 353 -8.35 22.56 12.61
N TYR A 354 -9.03 21.91 11.67
CA TYR A 354 -10.38 22.21 11.20
C TYR A 354 -11.30 21.02 11.46
N SER A 355 -12.00 21.00 12.59
CA SER A 355 -13.14 20.12 12.76
C SER A 355 -14.31 20.69 11.97
N LEU A 356 -14.50 20.22 10.75
CA LEU A 356 -15.65 20.59 9.94
C LEU A 356 -16.80 19.64 10.26
N THR A 357 -17.90 20.20 10.77
CA THR A 357 -19.14 19.48 10.96
C THR A 357 -19.88 19.29 9.63
N LYS A 358 -20.86 18.38 9.58
CA LYS A 358 -21.74 18.20 8.41
C LYS A 358 -22.38 19.52 7.94
N ALA A 359 -22.61 20.48 8.86
CA ALA A 359 -23.14 21.80 8.58
C ALA A 359 -22.13 22.73 7.86
N ASP A 360 -20.84 22.50 8.06
CA ASP A 360 -19.78 23.28 7.39
C ASP A 360 -19.56 22.86 5.94
N MET A 361 -20.16 21.75 5.51
CA MET A 361 -20.07 21.22 4.14
C MET A 361 -21.16 21.73 3.21
N THR A 362 -22.11 22.55 3.71
CA THR A 362 -23.13 23.19 2.88
C THR A 362 -22.53 24.39 2.13
N PRO A 363 -22.85 24.59 0.83
CA PRO A 363 -22.26 25.64 0.01
C PRO A 363 -22.45 27.06 0.56
N GLU A 364 -23.49 27.29 1.36
CA GLU A 364 -23.84 28.62 1.92
C GLU A 364 -22.90 29.08 3.04
N LYS A 365 -22.46 28.19 3.92
CA LYS A 365 -21.55 28.52 5.04
C LYS A 365 -20.07 28.61 4.67
N ARG A 366 -19.68 28.08 3.52
CA ARG A 366 -18.29 28.10 3.04
C ARG A 366 -17.79 29.47 2.62
N ARG A 367 -18.70 30.39 2.24
CA ARG A 367 -18.35 31.75 1.82
C ARG A 367 -17.95 32.70 2.96
N GLU A 368 -18.17 32.31 4.21
CA GLU A 368 -17.97 33.15 5.40
C GLU A 368 -16.67 32.86 6.19
N ARG A 369 -15.81 31.94 5.73
CA ARG A 369 -14.57 31.60 6.46
C ARG A 369 -13.41 32.52 6.07
N PRO A 370 -12.70 33.10 7.05
CA PRO A 370 -11.47 33.85 6.77
C PRO A 370 -10.36 32.88 6.30
N ALA A 371 -9.51 33.38 5.40
CA ALA A 371 -8.32 32.69 4.92
C ALA A 371 -7.47 32.19 6.12
N ALA A 372 -6.98 30.98 6.02
CA ALA A 372 -6.22 30.28 7.07
C ALA A 372 -5.16 31.17 7.71
N ALA A 373 -5.16 31.21 9.04
CA ALA A 373 -4.10 31.86 9.82
C ALA A 373 -2.73 31.27 9.41
N ALA A 374 -1.78 32.17 9.17
CA ALA A 374 -0.42 31.81 8.78
C ALA A 374 0.23 30.88 9.82
N ASP A 375 0.94 29.85 9.36
CA ASP A 375 1.68 28.86 10.15
C ASP A 375 2.62 29.58 11.14
N PRO A 376 2.44 29.44 12.47
CA PRO A 376 3.28 30.10 13.47
C PRO A 376 4.75 29.65 13.46
N ARG A 377 5.13 28.65 12.65
CA ARG A 377 6.52 28.19 12.49
C ARG A 377 7.34 29.00 11.49
N LYS A 378 6.79 30.03 10.85
CA LYS A 378 7.52 30.95 9.94
C LYS A 378 8.07 32.20 10.60
N GLU A 379 7.84 32.42 11.89
CA GLU A 379 8.47 33.49 12.64
C GLU A 379 9.74 32.98 13.32
N GLY A 380 10.90 33.14 12.68
CA GLY A 380 12.16 32.76 13.31
C GLY A 380 13.41 32.73 12.45
N LEU A 381 13.41 33.32 11.27
CA LEU A 381 14.66 33.55 10.55
C LEU A 381 14.90 35.07 10.41
N PRO A 382 16.03 35.61 10.92
CA PRO A 382 16.34 37.02 10.78
C PRO A 382 16.53 37.37 9.30
N ARG A 383 15.76 38.36 8.84
CA ARG A 383 15.99 38.97 7.53
C ARG A 383 17.37 39.59 7.51
N ARG A 384 18.25 39.07 6.66
CA ARG A 384 19.49 39.78 6.28
C ARG A 384 19.08 41.08 5.60
N GLU A 385 19.46 42.19 6.20
CA GLU A 385 19.35 43.53 5.62
C GLU A 385 20.08 43.59 4.27
N ALA A 386 19.32 43.97 3.24
CA ALA A 386 19.86 44.27 1.94
C ALA A 386 20.65 45.58 2.02
N SER A 387 21.97 45.52 1.98
CA SER A 387 22.86 46.66 1.87
C SER A 387 22.55 47.41 0.58
N LYS A 388 22.20 48.71 0.75
CA LYS A 388 22.02 49.70 -0.30
C LYS A 388 23.27 49.77 -1.18
N LYS A 389 23.20 49.34 -2.43
CA LYS A 389 24.23 49.64 -3.43
C LYS A 389 24.03 51.04 -3.98
N THR A 390 24.95 51.92 -3.70
CA THR A 390 25.13 53.26 -4.30
C THR A 390 25.47 53.12 -5.80
N PRO A 391 24.94 53.99 -6.68
CA PRO A 391 25.26 53.94 -8.11
C PRO A 391 26.62 54.56 -8.41
N LEU A 392 27.52 53.79 -9.05
CA LEU A 392 28.78 54.30 -9.61
C LEU A 392 28.53 54.87 -11.01
N LYS A 393 29.01 56.08 -11.20
CA LYS A 393 29.05 56.81 -12.46
C LYS A 393 30.02 56.20 -13.48
N PRO A 394 29.76 56.33 -14.79
CA PRO A 394 30.66 55.79 -15.81
C PRO A 394 31.80 56.73 -16.12
N SER A 395 33.01 56.19 -16.23
CA SER A 395 34.16 56.92 -16.79
C SER A 395 34.86 56.06 -17.87
N GLY A 396 34.98 56.67 -19.04
CA GLY A 396 36.11 56.59 -19.92
C GLY A 396 36.22 55.43 -20.90
N GLY A 397 36.04 55.80 -22.13
CA GLY A 397 36.21 54.97 -23.30
C GLY A 397 37.66 54.49 -23.54
N PHE A 398 37.75 53.45 -24.34
CA PHE A 398 38.90 53.21 -25.21
C PHE A 398 38.48 52.60 -26.56
N VAL A 399 39.20 53.02 -27.58
CA VAL A 399 38.96 53.00 -29.01
C VAL A 399 39.18 51.61 -29.62
N ALA A 400 38.55 51.42 -30.75
CA ALA A 400 38.49 50.26 -31.62
C ALA A 400 39.83 49.71 -32.12
N GLU A 401 39.86 48.41 -32.35
CA GLU A 401 40.62 47.85 -33.50
C GLU A 401 39.89 46.68 -34.13
N ARG A 402 39.83 46.79 -35.48
CA ARG A 402 39.20 45.83 -36.39
C ARG A 402 40.14 44.63 -36.60
N GLY A 403 39.61 43.42 -36.46
CA GLY A 403 40.26 42.18 -36.83
C GLY A 403 39.31 41.21 -37.50
N LYS A 404 39.61 40.87 -38.74
CA LYS A 404 38.90 40.13 -39.79
C LYS A 404 38.28 38.78 -39.38
N ARG A 405 37.10 38.56 -39.92
CA ARG A 405 36.36 37.33 -40.27
C ARG A 405 37.17 36.00 -40.30
N ARG A 406 36.61 34.98 -39.66
CA ARG A 406 36.51 33.61 -40.21
C ARG A 406 35.12 33.05 -39.90
N LYS A 407 34.45 32.58 -41.00
CA LYS A 407 33.22 31.81 -40.99
C LYS A 407 33.52 30.39 -40.52
N SER A 408 32.70 29.83 -39.64
CA SER A 408 32.13 28.49 -39.64
C SER A 408 31.53 28.23 -38.26
N ASP A 409 30.22 28.10 -38.23
CA ASP A 409 29.54 26.94 -37.67
C ASP A 409 28.05 27.23 -37.70
N ARG A 410 27.39 26.43 -38.51
CA ARG A 410 25.94 26.45 -38.70
C ARG A 410 25.29 25.60 -37.61
N ASP A 411 24.31 26.18 -37.00
CA ASP A 411 23.29 25.57 -36.12
C ASP A 411 22.54 24.42 -36.82
N PRO A 412 22.33 23.23 -36.19
CA PRO A 412 21.63 22.09 -36.78
C PRO A 412 20.09 22.15 -36.76
N GLN A 413 19.46 23.24 -36.36
CA GLN A 413 18.00 23.28 -36.19
C GLN A 413 17.16 23.78 -37.38
N GLU A 414 17.74 24.00 -38.58
CA GLU A 414 17.01 24.40 -39.80
C GLU A 414 17.00 23.35 -40.91
N ARG A 415 16.52 22.12 -40.63
CA ARG A 415 16.26 21.11 -41.69
C ARG A 415 14.96 20.34 -41.51
N TYR A 416 13.89 21.00 -41.12
CA TYR A 416 12.57 20.38 -41.19
C TYR A 416 11.49 21.37 -41.64
N ARG A 417 11.69 22.03 -42.78
CA ARG A 417 10.58 22.63 -43.54
C ARG A 417 10.97 22.67 -45.02
N SER A 418 10.21 21.92 -45.78
CA SER A 418 10.11 21.83 -47.23
C SER A 418 10.72 20.57 -47.87
N GLY A 419 9.82 19.69 -48.29
CA GLY A 419 10.18 18.57 -49.16
C GLY A 419 9.03 17.58 -49.29
N LYS A 420 8.06 17.90 -50.15
CA LYS A 420 7.16 16.90 -50.73
C LYS A 420 7.99 15.76 -51.28
N MET A 421 7.84 14.55 -50.80
CA MET A 421 8.28 13.35 -51.47
C MET A 421 7.10 12.47 -51.82
N LYS A 422 7.02 12.21 -53.12
CA LYS A 422 6.10 11.32 -53.80
C LYS A 422 6.26 9.88 -53.30
N GLU A 423 5.14 9.22 -53.20
CA GLU A 423 5.01 7.77 -53.05
C GLU A 423 5.75 7.04 -54.19
N ALA A 424 6.60 6.08 -53.84
CA ALA A 424 7.07 5.05 -54.75
C ALA A 424 6.74 3.68 -54.10
N ARG A 425 5.76 3.02 -54.70
CA ARG A 425 5.46 1.59 -54.47
C ARG A 425 6.51 0.76 -55.22
N PRO A 426 7.06 -0.31 -54.64
CA PRO A 426 7.72 -1.34 -55.43
C PRO A 426 6.67 -2.32 -55.96
N SER A 427 6.63 -2.40 -57.29
CA SER A 427 5.93 -3.43 -58.07
C SER A 427 6.72 -4.74 -58.00
N TYR A 428 6.10 -5.81 -57.51
CA TYR A 428 6.53 -7.17 -57.81
C TYR A 428 5.64 -7.69 -58.96
N ARG A 429 6.29 -8.03 -60.07
CA ARG A 429 5.71 -8.78 -61.18
C ARG A 429 5.61 -10.23 -60.81
N GLY A 430 4.45 -10.80 -61.15
CA GLY A 430 4.19 -12.21 -61.07
C GLY A 430 4.84 -12.97 -62.22
N ASP A 431 4.94 -14.26 -62.04
CA ASP A 431 4.87 -15.25 -63.13
C ASP A 431 3.95 -16.38 -62.67
N ASP A 432 3.09 -16.73 -63.61
CA ASP A 432 2.03 -17.71 -63.55
C ASP A 432 2.59 -19.13 -63.39
N GLU A 433 1.89 -19.99 -62.67
CA GLU A 433 1.63 -21.37 -63.09
C GLU A 433 0.50 -22.00 -62.27
N GLU A 434 -0.47 -22.38 -63.01
CA GLU A 434 -1.57 -23.35 -62.94
C GLU A 434 -1.95 -24.06 -61.64
N THR A 435 -3.25 -23.93 -61.37
CA THR A 435 -4.05 -24.86 -60.55
C THR A 435 -4.18 -26.26 -61.17
N PRO A 436 -4.47 -27.31 -60.38
CA PRO A 436 -5.84 -27.76 -60.37
C PRO A 436 -6.43 -28.12 -58.96
N ARG A 437 -7.74 -27.91 -58.94
CA ARG A 437 -8.69 -28.36 -57.94
C ARG A 437 -8.61 -29.89 -57.73
N SER A 438 -8.70 -30.32 -56.44
CA SER A 438 -9.70 -31.31 -56.02
C SER A 438 -9.51 -31.78 -54.58
N LEU A 439 -10.59 -31.68 -53.81
CA LEU A 439 -11.15 -32.67 -52.88
C LEU A 439 -10.44 -33.04 -51.57
N ARG A 440 -11.22 -32.82 -50.52
CA ARG A 440 -11.51 -33.59 -49.29
C ARG A 440 -11.10 -32.84 -48.03
N ARG A 441 -12.04 -32.36 -47.28
CA ARG A 441 -12.88 -32.92 -46.21
C ARG A 441 -12.10 -33.80 -45.23
N ASP A 442 -12.23 -33.39 -43.96
CA ASP A 442 -12.27 -34.16 -42.73
C ASP A 442 -10.93 -34.64 -42.13
N ALA A 443 -10.60 -34.07 -40.97
CA ALA A 443 -10.34 -34.85 -39.76
C ALA A 443 -10.04 -33.92 -38.57
N ARG A 444 -10.98 -33.84 -37.65
CA ARG A 444 -10.73 -33.52 -36.23
C ARG A 444 -10.00 -34.70 -35.59
N PRO A 445 -9.01 -34.52 -34.72
CA PRO A 445 -8.57 -35.60 -33.85
C PRO A 445 -9.54 -35.76 -32.68
N GLU A 446 -10.00 -36.97 -32.51
CA GLU A 446 -10.82 -37.48 -31.42
C GLU A 446 -10.06 -37.37 -30.08
N ARG A 447 -10.81 -36.99 -29.04
CA ARG A 447 -10.36 -37.08 -27.63
C ARG A 447 -10.58 -38.52 -27.16
N GLU A 448 -9.51 -39.18 -26.72
CA GLU A 448 -9.61 -40.42 -25.99
C GLU A 448 -10.31 -40.24 -24.63
N PRO A 449 -11.09 -41.23 -24.16
CA PRO A 449 -11.81 -41.15 -22.90
C PRO A 449 -10.90 -41.55 -21.71
N ILE A 450 -10.98 -40.72 -20.67
CA ILE A 450 -10.33 -40.96 -19.38
C ILE A 450 -10.95 -42.18 -18.71
N GLN A 451 -10.14 -43.20 -18.49
CA GLN A 451 -10.47 -44.40 -17.72
C GLN A 451 -10.78 -44.02 -16.25
N LYS A 452 -11.93 -44.47 -15.78
CA LYS A 452 -12.33 -44.49 -14.38
C LYS A 452 -11.42 -45.45 -13.61
N GLN A 453 -10.64 -44.92 -12.66
CA GLN A 453 -10.00 -45.75 -11.64
C GLN A 453 -10.97 -46.00 -10.47
N GLU A 454 -10.97 -47.23 -10.09
CA GLU A 454 -11.86 -47.91 -9.17
C GLU A 454 -11.77 -47.42 -7.72
N ALA A 455 -12.90 -47.54 -7.04
CA ALA A 455 -13.11 -47.21 -5.63
C ALA A 455 -12.42 -48.23 -4.70
N PHE A 456 -11.72 -47.77 -3.69
CA PHE A 456 -11.27 -48.57 -2.56
C PHE A 456 -12.41 -48.90 -1.59
N PRO A 457 -12.50 -50.13 -1.08
CA PRO A 457 -13.61 -50.59 -0.25
C PRO A 457 -13.46 -50.17 1.21
N LYS A 458 -14.60 -49.83 1.81
CA LYS A 458 -14.81 -49.68 3.25
C LYS A 458 -14.59 -51.01 3.96
N LYS A 459 -13.77 -51.05 5.04
CA LYS A 459 -13.76 -52.14 6.01
C LYS A 459 -14.63 -51.78 7.20
N SER A 460 -15.61 -52.63 7.39
CA SER A 460 -16.48 -52.73 8.56
C SER A 460 -15.74 -53.36 9.75
N SER A 461 -16.10 -52.93 10.94
CA SER A 461 -15.86 -53.51 12.25
C SER A 461 -16.50 -54.90 12.34
N ASP A 462 -15.79 -55.88 12.91
CA ASP A 462 -16.23 -56.68 14.07
C ASP A 462 -15.31 -57.87 14.34
N GLU A 463 -15.24 -58.23 15.64
CA GLU A 463 -14.97 -59.51 16.30
C GLU A 463 -13.53 -59.87 16.76
N LYS A 464 -13.35 -59.74 18.06
CA LYS A 464 -13.21 -60.75 19.14
C LYS A 464 -11.98 -61.64 19.22
N ARG A 465 -11.43 -61.58 20.46
CA ARG A 465 -10.93 -62.62 21.38
C ARG A 465 -9.55 -63.26 21.18
N GLY A 466 -8.89 -63.28 22.36
CA GLY A 466 -7.95 -64.36 22.81
C GLY A 466 -6.52 -63.86 22.96
N GLY A 467 -6.04 -63.56 24.12
CA GLY A 467 -5.53 -64.53 25.12
C GLY A 467 -4.02 -64.60 24.99
N ASP A 468 -3.25 -64.11 25.89
CA ASP A 468 -2.44 -64.81 26.86
C ASP A 468 -1.26 -63.98 27.43
N LYS A 469 -1.14 -64.14 28.73
CA LYS A 469 -0.15 -63.78 29.72
C LYS A 469 1.32 -63.99 29.34
N LYS A 470 2.18 -63.10 29.88
CA LYS A 470 3.31 -63.42 30.80
C LYS A 470 3.95 -62.11 31.27
N GLU A 471 3.82 -61.80 32.49
CA GLU A 471 4.72 -61.74 33.66
C GLU A 471 6.21 -61.54 33.37
N LEU A 472 6.76 -60.48 34.04
CA LEU A 472 7.77 -60.54 35.10
C LEU A 472 8.23 -59.12 35.47
N ARG A 473 7.87 -58.66 36.69
CA ARG A 473 8.76 -58.38 37.85
C ARG A 473 9.89 -57.37 37.56
N GLY A 474 10.12 -56.38 38.33
CA GLY A 474 9.85 -56.05 39.71
C GLY A 474 10.54 -54.78 40.16
N ALA A 475 10.08 -54.35 41.26
CA ALA A 475 10.70 -53.77 42.45
C ALA A 475 11.09 -52.31 42.37
N ALA A 476 10.57 -51.48 43.14
CA ALA A 476 10.40 -51.18 44.59
C ALA A 476 11.02 -49.81 44.87
N ALA A 477 10.41 -48.98 45.52
CA ALA A 477 10.06 -48.55 46.85
C ALA A 477 10.35 -47.01 46.90
N GLY A 478 9.62 -46.20 47.54
CA GLY A 478 9.13 -45.97 48.83
C GLY A 478 8.43 -44.60 48.92
N ARG A 479 7.26 -44.53 49.44
CA ARG A 479 6.80 -43.94 50.73
C ARG A 479 7.29 -42.51 51.05
N THR A 480 6.38 -41.54 51.27
CA THR A 480 5.49 -41.26 52.45
C THR A 480 4.58 -40.11 52.08
N ALA A 481 3.28 -40.08 52.22
CA ALA A 481 2.38 -39.99 53.35
C ALA A 481 2.24 -38.57 53.96
N GLY A 482 1.01 -38.07 53.92
CA GLY A 482 0.53 -36.97 54.78
C GLY A 482 -0.71 -36.30 54.18
N LYS A 483 -1.87 -36.85 54.39
CA LYS A 483 -3.05 -36.54 55.22
C LYS A 483 -3.61 -35.11 55.10
N LYS A 484 -4.78 -35.08 54.48
CA LYS A 484 -6.13 -34.74 55.04
C LYS A 484 -6.29 -33.34 55.62
N THR A 485 -7.27 -32.56 55.11
CA THR A 485 -8.59 -32.44 55.73
C THR A 485 -9.60 -31.75 54.81
N SER A 486 -10.78 -32.28 54.92
CA SER A 486 -12.05 -31.92 54.33
C SER A 486 -12.73 -30.75 55.04
N ALA A 487 -13.53 -29.95 54.30
CA ALA A 487 -14.83 -29.50 54.83
C ALA A 487 -15.78 -29.16 53.70
N LYS A 488 -16.90 -29.87 53.71
CA LYS A 488 -18.16 -29.58 53.01
C LYS A 488 -18.83 -28.34 53.60
N THR A 489 -19.53 -27.52 52.79
CA THR A 489 -20.92 -27.15 53.14
C THR A 489 -21.70 -26.78 51.88
N LYS A 490 -22.93 -27.22 51.88
CA LYS A 490 -24.00 -27.27 50.88
C LYS A 490 -24.86 -26.00 50.86
N ARG A 491 -25.67 -25.94 49.78
CA ARG A 491 -27.00 -25.30 49.59
C ARG A 491 -26.93 -23.92 48.98
N GLY A 492 -27.75 -23.54 48.04
CA GLY A 492 -28.89 -24.17 47.34
C GLY A 492 -29.65 -23.12 46.54
N LEU A 493 -30.24 -23.61 45.46
CA LEU A 493 -31.54 -23.22 44.90
C LEU A 493 -31.75 -21.86 44.22
N ASP A 494 -31.95 -21.97 42.91
CA ASP A 494 -33.13 -21.57 42.12
C ASP A 494 -33.52 -20.08 42.02
N ASN A 495 -33.56 -19.54 40.82
CA ASN A 495 -34.80 -19.29 40.06
C ASN A 495 -34.55 -18.46 38.82
N LYS A 496 -34.98 -18.99 37.67
CA LYS A 496 -35.50 -18.20 36.55
C LYS A 496 -36.95 -17.78 36.89
N PRO A 497 -37.50 -16.69 36.30
CA PRO A 497 -38.26 -16.84 35.06
C PRO A 497 -38.17 -15.65 34.08
N GLN A 498 -38.23 -15.91 32.82
CA GLN A 498 -39.17 -15.58 31.71
C GLN A 498 -40.11 -14.37 31.89
N GLY A 499 -40.28 -13.64 30.78
CA GLY A 499 -41.50 -12.90 30.42
C GLY A 499 -41.17 -11.48 29.96
N ALA A 500 -41.19 -11.17 28.70
CA ALA A 500 -42.28 -10.95 27.75
C ALA A 500 -42.71 -9.47 27.69
N PHE A 501 -42.64 -8.94 26.44
CA PHE A 501 -43.59 -8.04 25.75
C PHE A 501 -44.13 -6.77 26.40
N SER A 502 -43.95 -5.57 25.79
CA SER A 502 -44.96 -4.95 24.90
C SER A 502 -44.67 -3.46 24.70
N LYS A 503 -44.77 -3.07 23.47
CA LYS A 503 -45.40 -1.88 22.87
C LYS A 503 -46.00 -0.88 23.84
N PHE A 504 -45.70 0.43 23.60
CA PHE A 504 -46.77 1.43 23.59
C PHE A 504 -46.38 2.63 22.71
N TYR A 505 -47.25 2.91 21.78
CA TYR A 505 -47.48 4.18 21.06
C TYR A 505 -48.20 5.16 22.00
N GLY A 506 -47.95 6.48 21.80
CA GLY A 506 -48.78 7.50 22.44
C GLY A 506 -48.40 8.90 21.99
N ALA A 507 -49.11 9.43 21.00
CA ALA A 507 -49.11 10.83 20.59
C ALA A 507 -50.04 11.65 21.50
N SER A 508 -49.69 12.93 21.69
CA SER A 508 -50.56 14.11 21.93
C SER A 508 -49.65 15.24 22.44
N GLY A 509 -49.55 16.42 21.89
CA GLY A 509 -50.60 17.35 21.60
C GLY A 509 -50.79 18.28 22.80
N GLY A 510 -50.31 19.55 22.75
CA GLY A 510 -50.56 20.49 23.82
C GLY A 510 -49.89 21.85 23.63
N LYS A 511 -50.69 22.81 23.19
CA LYS A 511 -50.44 24.24 22.88
C LYS A 511 -50.00 25.09 24.06
N ALA A 512 -49.16 26.05 23.77
CA ALA A 512 -49.21 27.49 24.10
C ALA A 512 -49.29 27.95 25.57
N LYS A 513 -48.35 28.84 25.93
CA LYS A 513 -48.72 30.22 26.33
C LYS A 513 -47.49 31.14 26.49
N ARG A 514 -47.63 32.28 25.87
CA ARG A 514 -46.81 33.51 26.09
C ARG A 514 -46.88 33.98 27.53
N SER A 515 -45.80 34.55 28.05
CA SER A 515 -45.88 35.76 28.84
C SER A 515 -44.58 36.55 28.75
N LYS A 516 -44.74 37.83 28.59
CA LYS A 516 -43.82 38.95 28.49
C LYS A 516 -43.30 39.36 29.90
N LYS A 517 -42.25 40.17 29.83
CA LYS A 517 -41.74 41.18 30.79
C LYS A 517 -40.66 40.60 31.74
N SER A 518 -39.55 41.22 31.85
CA SER A 518 -39.07 42.62 31.75
C SER A 518 -37.58 42.60 31.39
#